data_6770b5b23ad36bf65946c812e4973075
#
_entry.id   6770b5b23ad36bf65946c812e4973075
#
_cell.length_a   1.000
_cell.length_b   1.000
_cell.length_c   1.000
_cell.angle_alpha   90.00
_cell.angle_beta   90.00
_cell.angle_gamma   90.00
#
_symmetry.space_group_name_H-M   'P 1'
#
loop_
_entity.id
_entity.type
_entity.pdbx_description
1 polymer ?
#
loop_
_entity_poly.entity_id
_entity_poly.type
_entity_poly.pdbx_seq_one_letter_code
_entity_poly.pdbx_strand_id
1 'polypeptide(L)' 'METREYTVPVTYVKCAFCTAKNHCAACSAELTGDLRARTGAADAAVNLLEHTVRLKSGLAQADIEDLLEGMGLMAD' A
#
# COMPACT_ATOMS: atom_id res chain seq x y z
N MET A 1 16.59 -0.49 -16.58
CA MET A 1 16.06 -0.93 -15.28
C MET A 1 14.74 -1.63 -15.48
N GLU A 2 14.63 -2.83 -14.97
CA GLU A 2 13.38 -3.58 -15.09
C GLU A 2 12.40 -3.14 -14.01
N THR A 3 11.21 -2.80 -14.44
CA THR A 3 10.10 -2.54 -13.55
C THR A 3 9.34 -3.85 -13.32
N ARG A 4 9.15 -4.20 -12.07
CA ARG A 4 8.39 -5.40 -11.70
C ARG A 4 7.06 -5.01 -11.10
N GLU A 5 6.05 -5.83 -11.37
CA GLU A 5 4.74 -5.68 -10.73
C GLU A 5 4.74 -6.47 -9.43
N TYR A 6 4.38 -5.77 -8.35
CA TYR A 6 4.27 -6.36 -7.03
C TYR A 6 2.81 -6.35 -6.59
N THR A 7 2.36 -7.47 -6.05
CA THR A 7 1.07 -7.58 -5.37
C THR A 7 1.37 -8.12 -3.99
N VAL A 8 1.25 -7.29 -2.97
CA VAL A 8 1.65 -7.63 -1.60
C VAL A 8 0.41 -7.66 -0.73
N PRO A 9 0.12 -8.80 -0.08
CA PRO A 9 -0.95 -8.83 0.93
C PRO A 9 -0.52 -8.03 2.14
N VAL A 10 -1.39 -7.14 2.62
CA VAL A 10 -1.08 -6.24 3.72
C VAL A 10 -2.23 -6.14 4.71
N THR A 11 -1.91 -5.78 5.94
CA THR A 11 -2.89 -5.41 6.96
C THR A 11 -2.56 -4.01 7.45
N TYR A 12 -3.54 -3.12 7.42
CA TYR A 12 -3.37 -1.75 7.91
C TYR A 12 -3.71 -1.72 9.39
N VAL A 13 -2.71 -1.37 10.20
CA VAL A 13 -2.84 -1.39 11.66
C VAL A 13 -3.99 -0.52 12.15
N LYS A 14 -4.17 0.66 11.55
CA LYS A 14 -5.24 1.59 11.94
C LYS A 14 -6.64 1.07 11.61
N CYS A 15 -6.78 0.14 10.70
CA CYS A 15 -8.09 -0.44 10.39
C CYS A 15 -8.74 -1.16 11.59
N ALA A 16 -7.92 -1.63 12.52
CA ALA A 16 -8.43 -2.26 13.74
C ALA A 16 -9.28 -1.31 14.59
N PHE A 17 -9.09 0.00 14.40
CA PHE A 17 -9.79 1.05 15.14
C PHE A 17 -10.86 1.76 14.30
N CYS A 18 -11.07 1.34 13.06
CA CYS A 18 -12.04 1.95 12.18
C CYS A 18 -13.46 1.58 12.60
N THR A 19 -14.31 2.59 12.83
CA THR A 19 -15.69 2.39 13.20
C THR A 19 -16.68 2.72 12.08
N ALA A 20 -16.22 3.46 11.06
CA ALA A 20 -17.06 3.87 9.94
C ALA A 20 -16.98 2.85 8.80
N LYS A 21 -18.13 2.49 8.22
CA LYS A 21 -18.20 1.50 7.15
C LYS A 21 -17.42 1.88 5.89
N ASN A 22 -17.29 3.18 5.61
CA ASN A 22 -16.59 3.67 4.41
C ASN A 22 -15.17 4.13 4.69
N HIS A 23 -14.66 3.88 5.88
CA HIS A 23 -13.34 4.35 6.27
C HIS A 23 -12.23 3.71 5.44
N CYS A 24 -12.38 2.42 5.10
CA CYS A 24 -11.37 1.72 4.30
C CYS A 24 -11.19 2.31 2.91
N ALA A 25 -12.27 2.79 2.29
CA ALA A 25 -12.17 3.44 0.98
C ALA A 25 -11.40 4.75 1.06
N ALA A 26 -11.68 5.57 2.09
CA ALA A 26 -10.98 6.84 2.31
C ALA A 26 -9.50 6.60 2.64
N CYS A 27 -9.20 5.65 3.52
CA CYS A 27 -7.83 5.29 3.86
C CYS A 27 -7.06 4.75 2.65
N SER A 28 -7.72 3.92 1.83
CA SER A 28 -7.11 3.40 0.60
C SER A 28 -6.70 4.53 -0.34
N ALA A 29 -7.55 5.53 -0.50
CA ALA A 29 -7.25 6.69 -1.36
C ALA A 29 -6.08 7.50 -0.82
N GLU A 30 -6.04 7.76 0.48
CA GLU A 30 -4.94 8.49 1.12
C GLU A 30 -3.62 7.72 1.01
N LEU A 31 -3.64 6.43 1.30
CA LEU A 31 -2.46 5.59 1.24
C LEU A 31 -1.97 5.42 -0.20
N THR A 32 -2.88 5.34 -1.16
CA THR A 32 -2.52 5.29 -2.58
C THR A 32 -1.77 6.56 -2.98
N GLY A 33 -2.25 7.73 -2.61
CA GLY A 33 -1.58 8.99 -2.89
C GLY A 33 -0.20 9.06 -2.24
N ASP A 34 -0.10 8.65 -0.98
CA ASP A 34 1.17 8.63 -0.26
C ASP A 34 2.16 7.64 -0.89
N LEU A 35 1.69 6.45 -1.25
CA LEU A 35 2.53 5.44 -1.90
C LEU A 35 3.07 5.94 -3.24
N ARG A 36 2.22 6.56 -4.05
CA ARG A 36 2.65 7.16 -5.32
C ARG A 36 3.70 8.25 -5.12
N ALA A 37 3.53 9.07 -4.11
CA ALA A 37 4.47 10.13 -3.79
C ALA A 37 5.82 9.56 -3.34
N ARG A 38 5.82 8.48 -2.57
CA ARG A 38 7.04 7.86 -2.06
C ARG A 38 7.80 7.05 -3.11
N THR A 39 7.07 6.38 -4.00
CA THR A 39 7.68 5.50 -5.01
C THR A 39 7.84 6.16 -6.37
N GLY A 40 7.08 7.20 -6.64
CA GLY A 40 7.00 7.79 -7.97
C GLY A 40 6.26 6.92 -8.98
N ALA A 41 5.68 5.83 -8.54
CA ALA A 41 4.97 4.88 -9.41
C ALA A 41 3.51 5.32 -9.59
N ALA A 42 3.15 5.75 -10.79
CA ALA A 42 1.79 6.20 -11.10
C ALA A 42 0.75 5.07 -11.01
N ASP A 43 1.19 3.83 -11.16
CA ASP A 43 0.33 2.65 -11.10
C ASP A 43 0.15 2.08 -9.70
N ALA A 44 0.81 2.68 -8.70
CA ALA A 44 0.71 2.21 -7.33
C ALA A 44 -0.72 2.40 -6.81
N ALA A 45 -1.24 1.39 -6.13
CA ALA A 45 -2.57 1.42 -5.55
C ALA A 45 -2.61 0.59 -4.27
N VAL A 46 -3.27 1.13 -3.26
CA VAL A 46 -3.55 0.42 -2.01
C VAL A 46 -5.04 0.11 -1.98
N ASN A 47 -5.39 -1.15 -1.75
CA ASN A 47 -6.77 -1.59 -1.62
C ASN A 47 -6.95 -2.29 -0.27
N LEU A 48 -7.44 -1.56 0.72
CA LEU A 48 -7.66 -2.09 2.06
C LEU A 48 -8.86 -3.03 2.13
N LEU A 49 -9.81 -2.90 1.21
CA LEU A 49 -10.96 -3.81 1.13
C LEU A 49 -10.52 -5.22 0.76
N GLU A 50 -9.50 -5.34 -0.09
CA GLU A 50 -8.92 -6.62 -0.50
C GLU A 50 -7.65 -6.95 0.27
N HIS A 51 -7.19 -6.07 1.15
CA HIS A 51 -5.96 -6.21 1.93
C HIS A 51 -4.74 -6.43 1.04
N THR A 52 -4.66 -5.69 -0.07
CA THR A 52 -3.54 -5.79 -1.00
C THR A 52 -2.99 -4.43 -1.39
N VAL A 53 -1.71 -4.43 -1.75
CA VAL A 53 -1.04 -3.29 -2.37
C VAL A 53 -0.50 -3.76 -3.72
N ARG A 54 -0.77 -2.98 -4.75
CA ARG A 54 -0.24 -3.23 -6.09
C ARG A 54 0.59 -2.05 -6.53
N LEU A 55 1.76 -2.32 -7.08
CA LEU A 55 2.59 -1.29 -7.68
C LEU A 55 3.57 -1.90 -8.67
N LYS A 56 4.03 -1.06 -9.59
CA LYS A 56 5.13 -1.38 -10.47
C LYS A 56 6.32 -0.52 -10.08
N SER A 57 7.44 -1.14 -9.77
CA SER A 57 8.62 -0.42 -9.31
C SER A 57 9.89 -1.20 -9.66
N GLY A 58 10.99 -0.48 -9.80
CA GLY A 58 12.31 -1.06 -9.92
C GLY A 58 12.96 -1.38 -8.57
N LEU A 59 12.28 -1.10 -7.47
CA LEU A 59 12.78 -1.39 -6.13
C LEU A 59 12.73 -2.89 -5.84
N ALA A 60 13.60 -3.36 -4.94
CA ALA A 60 13.52 -4.72 -4.44
C ALA A 60 12.29 -4.89 -3.55
N GLN A 61 11.79 -6.13 -3.46
CA GLN A 61 10.63 -6.44 -2.63
C GLN A 61 10.84 -6.03 -1.17
N ALA A 62 12.03 -6.27 -0.63
CA ALA A 62 12.34 -5.90 0.75
C ALA A 62 12.22 -4.38 0.98
N ASP A 63 12.65 -3.57 0.01
CA ASP A 63 12.54 -2.11 0.09
C ASP A 63 11.07 -1.68 0.06
N ILE A 64 10.26 -2.35 -0.74
CA ILE A 64 8.83 -2.08 -0.83
C ILE A 64 8.14 -2.43 0.50
N GLU A 65 8.49 -3.56 1.09
CA GLU A 65 7.94 -3.97 2.38
C GLU A 65 8.32 -2.99 3.49
N ASP A 66 9.56 -2.52 3.52
CA ASP A 66 10.02 -1.51 4.49
C ASP A 66 9.24 -0.20 4.32
N LEU A 67 9.02 0.21 3.09
CA LEU A 67 8.27 1.42 2.79
C LEU A 67 6.82 1.29 3.26
N LEU A 68 6.19 0.16 3.01
CA LEU A 68 4.81 -0.11 3.44
C LEU A 68 4.72 -0.13 4.96
N GLU A 69 5.69 -0.71 5.64
CA GLU A 69 5.74 -0.73 7.11
C GLU A 69 5.80 0.70 7.66
N GLY A 70 6.59 1.56 7.03
CA GLY A 70 6.65 2.98 7.40
C GLY A 70 5.33 3.71 7.22
N MET A 71 4.43 3.19 6.39
CA MET A 71 3.09 3.72 6.17
C MET A 71 2.05 3.09 7.10
N GLY A 72 2.43 2.15 7.95
CA GLY A 72 1.52 1.41 8.82
C GLY A 72 0.88 0.19 8.17
N LEU A 73 1.39 -0.22 7.02
CA LEU A 73 0.92 -1.40 6.30
C LEU A 73 1.84 -2.58 6.59
N MET A 74 1.33 -3.56 7.30
CA MET A 74 2.11 -4.75 7.65
C MET A 74 1.95 -5.79 6.54
N ALA A 75 3.07 -6.19 5.94
CA ALA A 75 3.07 -7.26 4.94
C ALA A 75 2.81 -8.62 5.62
N ASP A 76 1.91 -9.38 5.05
CA ASP A 76 1.60 -10.73 5.55
C ASP A 76 2.57 -11.78 4.97
#